data_fa2e359596f243256421e0aa39ae113e
#
_entry.id   fa2e359596f243256421e0aa39ae113e
#
_cell.length_a   1.000
_cell.length_b   1.000
_cell.length_c   1.000
_cell.angle_alpha   90.00
_cell.angle_beta   90.00
_cell.angle_gamma   90.00
#
_symmetry.space_group_name_H-M   'P 1'
#
loop_
_entity.id
_entity.type
_entity.pdbx_description
1 polymer ?
#
loop_
_entity_poly.entity_id
_entity_poly.type
_entity_poly.pdbx_seq_one_letter_code
_entity_poly.pdbx_strand_id
1 'polypeptide(L)'
;MDSHITEILNVTREAAWLPWAVQYFFLIGLSYGSFMLTLPYFVFGRKAYERLGRIALLASLVCGMTAPVALLADLHGPGRFYHFYIYFQPQSWMSWGSFFIPLYLGCLMLYAWLALRVDFATRAQGKDRLAFAYRLLGRGGAASRKAIVSAAAFTLLAAFVVGLYTGM
;
A
#
# COMPACT_ATOMS: atom_id res chain seq x y z
N MET A 1 -20.75 27.59 -44.31
CA MET A 1 -19.89 26.39 -44.47
C MET A 1 -20.02 25.57 -43.20
N ASP A 2 -21.06 24.73 -43.19
CA ASP A 2 -21.37 23.93 -42.00
C ASP A 2 -20.41 22.72 -41.99
N SER A 3 -19.48 22.74 -41.06
CA SER A 3 -18.63 21.57 -40.81
C SER A 3 -19.47 20.50 -40.15
N HIS A 4 -19.97 19.55 -40.95
CA HIS A 4 -20.55 18.35 -40.44
C HIS A 4 -19.46 17.55 -39.74
N ILE A 5 -19.39 17.64 -38.41
CA ILE A 5 -18.60 16.73 -37.57
C ILE A 5 -19.35 15.40 -37.59
N THR A 6 -18.94 14.50 -38.48
CA THR A 6 -19.44 13.14 -38.49
C THR A 6 -18.73 12.42 -37.31
N GLU A 7 -19.41 12.37 -36.16
CA GLU A 7 -18.99 11.46 -35.12
C GLU A 7 -19.04 10.02 -35.66
N ILE A 8 -17.88 9.39 -35.79
CA ILE A 8 -17.81 7.96 -36.11
C ILE A 8 -18.21 7.20 -34.85
N LEU A 9 -19.52 7.03 -34.65
CA LEU A 9 -20.12 6.38 -33.48
C LEU A 9 -19.86 4.87 -33.40
N ASN A 10 -19.09 4.29 -34.30
CA ASN A 10 -18.89 2.85 -34.38
C ASN A 10 -17.43 2.39 -34.14
N VAL A 11 -16.66 3.19 -33.43
CA VAL A 11 -15.41 2.68 -32.84
C VAL A 11 -15.78 2.02 -31.54
N THR A 12 -15.74 0.68 -31.50
CA THR A 12 -15.76 -0.08 -30.26
C THR A 12 -14.57 0.40 -29.42
N ARG A 13 -14.80 1.35 -28.51
CA ARG A 13 -13.80 1.71 -27.51
C ARG A 13 -13.67 0.48 -26.61
N GLU A 14 -12.57 -0.22 -26.73
CA GLU A 14 -12.17 -1.18 -25.71
C GLU A 14 -12.25 -0.47 -24.36
N ALA A 15 -12.86 -1.13 -23.37
CA ALA A 15 -12.97 -0.56 -22.03
C ALA A 15 -11.57 -0.12 -21.57
N ALA A 16 -11.39 1.20 -21.35
CA ALA A 16 -10.07 1.79 -21.00
C ALA A 16 -9.52 1.23 -19.68
N TRP A 17 -10.39 0.62 -18.87
CA TRP A 17 -10.06 0.08 -17.56
C TRP A 17 -10.50 -1.39 -17.50
N LEU A 18 -9.53 -2.28 -17.39
CA LEU A 18 -9.77 -3.69 -17.18
C LEU A 18 -10.18 -3.94 -15.70
N PRO A 19 -10.81 -5.08 -15.37
CA PRO A 19 -11.20 -5.44 -14.01
C PRO A 19 -10.05 -5.35 -12.99
N TRP A 20 -8.82 -5.52 -13.43
CA TRP A 20 -7.61 -5.43 -12.60
C TRP A 20 -7.36 -4.03 -12.04
N ALA A 21 -7.63 -2.97 -12.81
CA ALA A 21 -7.52 -1.60 -12.30
C ALA A 21 -8.57 -1.33 -11.21
N VAL A 22 -9.80 -1.78 -11.40
CA VAL A 22 -10.85 -1.67 -10.37
C VAL A 22 -10.45 -2.42 -9.11
N GLN A 23 -9.90 -3.64 -9.26
CA GLN A 23 -9.41 -4.44 -8.13
C GLN A 23 -8.25 -3.75 -7.40
N TYR A 24 -7.33 -3.09 -8.14
CA TYR A 24 -6.28 -2.28 -7.53
C TYR A 24 -6.85 -1.19 -6.63
N PHE A 25 -7.80 -0.39 -7.10
CA PHE A 25 -8.42 0.68 -6.30
C PHE A 25 -9.11 0.12 -5.05
N PHE A 26 -9.81 -1.00 -5.18
CA PHE A 26 -10.45 -1.67 -4.05
C PHE A 26 -9.43 -2.14 -3.01
N LEU A 27 -8.36 -2.82 -3.45
CA LEU A 27 -7.33 -3.37 -2.55
C LEU A 27 -6.55 -2.26 -1.86
N ILE A 28 -6.18 -1.19 -2.57
CA ILE A 28 -5.45 -0.08 -1.95
C ILE A 28 -6.34 0.66 -0.95
N GLY A 29 -7.63 0.84 -1.26
CA GLY A 29 -8.62 1.40 -0.35
C GLY A 29 -8.79 0.58 0.91
N LEU A 30 -8.91 -0.74 0.76
CA LEU A 30 -9.00 -1.67 1.89
C LEU A 30 -7.70 -1.67 2.73
N SER A 31 -6.55 -1.51 2.09
CA SER A 31 -5.25 -1.43 2.78
C SER A 31 -5.20 -0.23 3.71
N TYR A 32 -5.45 1.00 3.23
CA TYR A 32 -5.36 2.17 4.10
C TYR A 32 -6.52 2.25 5.12
N GLY A 33 -7.72 1.76 4.78
CA GLY A 33 -8.81 1.62 5.73
C GLY A 33 -8.47 0.66 6.88
N SER A 34 -7.90 -0.51 6.56
CA SER A 34 -7.42 -1.47 7.57
C SER A 34 -6.26 -0.89 8.40
N PHE A 35 -5.34 -0.14 7.78
CA PHE A 35 -4.28 0.56 8.50
C PHE A 35 -4.86 1.49 9.58
N MET A 36 -5.90 2.27 9.29
CA MET A 36 -6.54 3.16 10.27
C MET A 36 -7.05 2.40 11.49
N LEU A 37 -7.55 1.17 11.32
CA LEU A 37 -8.01 0.32 12.41
C LEU A 37 -6.85 -0.18 13.32
N THR A 38 -5.60 -0.04 12.90
CA THR A 38 -4.44 -0.39 13.74
C THR A 38 -4.11 0.68 14.79
N LEU A 39 -4.45 1.95 14.52
CA LEU A 39 -4.06 3.10 15.33
C LEU A 39 -4.55 3.03 16.80
N PRO A 40 -5.77 2.60 17.12
CA PRO A 40 -6.24 2.48 18.49
C PRO A 40 -5.34 1.63 19.38
N TYR A 41 -4.78 0.56 18.87
CA TYR A 41 -3.90 -0.33 19.61
C TYR A 41 -2.44 0.15 19.59
N PHE A 42 -1.83 0.28 18.42
CA PHE A 42 -0.38 0.53 18.31
C PHE A 42 0.02 1.96 18.65
N VAL A 43 -0.84 2.96 18.35
CA VAL A 43 -0.55 4.37 18.59
C VAL A 43 -1.13 4.81 19.93
N PHE A 44 -2.42 4.56 20.16
CA PHE A 44 -3.09 5.01 21.40
C PHE A 44 -2.94 4.04 22.56
N GLY A 45 -2.41 2.83 22.35
CA GLY A 45 -2.13 1.85 23.41
C GLY A 45 -3.37 1.22 24.04
N ARG A 46 -4.51 1.25 23.38
CA ARG A 46 -5.77 0.69 23.89
C ARG A 46 -5.78 -0.84 23.78
N LYS A 47 -5.51 -1.55 24.85
CA LYS A 47 -5.45 -3.03 24.88
C LYS A 47 -6.72 -3.72 24.43
N ALA A 48 -7.89 -3.11 24.61
CA ALA A 48 -9.16 -3.65 24.14
C ALA A 48 -9.18 -3.92 22.63
N TYR A 49 -8.38 -3.19 21.86
CA TYR A 49 -8.29 -3.31 20.38
C TYR A 49 -7.09 -4.14 19.91
N GLU A 50 -6.40 -4.88 20.80
CA GLU A 50 -5.19 -5.62 20.44
C GLU A 50 -5.43 -6.62 19.30
N ARG A 51 -6.46 -7.47 19.45
CA ARG A 51 -6.79 -8.48 18.45
C ARG A 51 -7.18 -7.85 17.11
N LEU A 52 -8.02 -6.81 17.16
CA LEU A 52 -8.42 -6.06 15.97
C LEU A 52 -7.21 -5.41 15.30
N GLY A 53 -6.36 -4.71 16.04
CA GLY A 53 -5.19 -4.02 15.51
C GLY A 53 -4.20 -4.97 14.82
N ARG A 54 -3.97 -6.16 15.38
CA ARG A 54 -3.08 -7.18 14.78
C ARG A 54 -3.65 -7.74 13.46
N ILE A 55 -4.95 -8.09 13.45
CA ILE A 55 -5.61 -8.61 12.24
C ILE A 55 -5.67 -7.51 11.17
N ALA A 56 -6.03 -6.30 11.55
CA ALA A 56 -6.08 -5.14 10.65
C ALA A 56 -4.72 -4.82 10.03
N LEU A 57 -3.63 -4.95 10.80
CA LEU A 57 -2.27 -4.75 10.29
C LEU A 57 -1.90 -5.79 9.22
N LEU A 58 -2.23 -7.07 9.46
CA LEU A 58 -2.02 -8.12 8.47
C LEU A 58 -2.86 -7.89 7.21
N ALA A 59 -4.15 -7.55 7.37
CA ALA A 59 -5.03 -7.24 6.26
C ALA A 59 -4.51 -6.05 5.43
N SER A 60 -4.06 -4.99 6.10
CA SER A 60 -3.47 -3.81 5.45
C SER A 60 -2.23 -4.17 4.62
N LEU A 61 -1.32 -5.00 5.17
CA LEU A 61 -0.13 -5.45 4.46
C LEU A 61 -0.47 -6.33 3.25
N VAL A 62 -1.34 -7.32 3.43
CA VAL A 62 -1.72 -8.24 2.34
C VAL A 62 -2.40 -7.46 1.21
N CYS A 63 -3.41 -6.64 1.52
CA CYS A 63 -4.09 -5.83 0.51
C CYS A 63 -3.15 -4.82 -0.15
N GLY A 64 -2.29 -4.16 0.63
CA GLY A 64 -1.32 -3.20 0.12
C GLY A 64 -0.30 -3.83 -0.83
N MET A 65 0.21 -5.02 -0.51
CA MET A 65 1.18 -5.73 -1.36
C MET A 65 0.55 -6.36 -2.61
N THR A 66 -0.72 -6.76 -2.55
CA THR A 66 -1.43 -7.32 -3.71
C THR A 66 -1.94 -6.24 -4.68
N ALA A 67 -2.22 -5.03 -4.20
CA ALA A 67 -2.70 -3.94 -5.04
C ALA A 67 -1.76 -3.61 -6.23
N PRO A 68 -0.43 -3.41 -6.06
CA PRO A 68 0.47 -3.20 -7.19
C PRO A 68 0.54 -4.37 -8.16
N VAL A 69 0.35 -5.61 -7.68
CA VAL A 69 0.32 -6.80 -8.55
C VAL A 69 -0.89 -6.75 -9.48
N ALA A 70 -2.06 -6.35 -8.95
CA ALA A 70 -3.24 -6.14 -9.77
C ALA A 70 -3.02 -5.03 -10.82
N LEU A 71 -2.36 -3.93 -10.43
CA LEU A 71 -2.01 -2.86 -11.36
C LEU A 71 -1.03 -3.31 -12.45
N LEU A 72 -0.02 -4.12 -12.09
CA LEU A 72 0.92 -4.69 -13.07
C LEU A 72 0.23 -5.66 -14.04
N ALA A 73 -0.78 -6.40 -13.58
CA ALA A 73 -1.56 -7.30 -14.42
C ALA A 73 -2.43 -6.54 -15.44
N ASP A 74 -2.81 -5.29 -15.14
CA ASP A 74 -3.55 -4.42 -16.05
C ASP A 74 -2.66 -3.82 -17.16
N LEU A 75 -1.34 -3.78 -16.98
CA LEU A 75 -0.44 -3.26 -17.99
C LEU A 75 -0.29 -4.25 -19.15
N HIS A 76 -0.56 -3.79 -20.38
CA HIS A 76 -0.35 -4.57 -21.61
C HIS A 76 1.12 -5.02 -21.83
N GLY A 77 2.07 -4.34 -21.13
CA GLY A 77 3.49 -4.65 -21.19
C GLY A 77 4.13 -4.52 -19.81
N PRO A 78 3.91 -5.46 -18.86
CA PRO A 78 4.38 -5.33 -17.48
C PRO A 78 5.90 -5.18 -17.37
N GLY A 79 6.67 -5.71 -18.33
CA GLY A 79 8.12 -5.53 -18.38
C GLY A 79 8.58 -4.09 -18.64
N ARG A 80 7.68 -3.16 -18.97
CA ARG A 80 8.01 -1.75 -19.22
C ARG A 80 7.60 -0.82 -18.09
N PHE A 81 7.20 -1.35 -16.92
CA PHE A 81 6.75 -0.52 -15.79
C PHE A 81 7.79 0.50 -15.31
N TYR A 82 9.09 0.21 -15.49
CA TYR A 82 10.19 1.10 -15.14
C TYR A 82 10.22 2.39 -15.99
N HIS A 83 9.53 2.43 -17.14
CA HIS A 83 9.42 3.64 -17.95
C HIS A 83 8.73 4.79 -17.21
N PHE A 84 7.81 4.51 -16.27
CA PHE A 84 7.20 5.53 -15.42
C PHE A 84 8.22 6.30 -14.58
N TYR A 85 9.34 5.67 -14.24
CA TYR A 85 10.42 6.29 -13.47
C TYR A 85 11.44 6.99 -14.36
N ILE A 86 11.76 6.44 -15.54
CA ILE A 86 12.74 6.99 -16.47
C ILE A 86 12.16 8.19 -17.23
N TYR A 87 10.92 8.08 -17.69
CA TYR A 87 10.24 9.12 -18.48
C TYR A 87 9.16 9.79 -17.63
N PHE A 88 9.57 10.37 -16.51
CA PHE A 88 8.65 11.08 -15.62
C PHE A 88 8.07 12.32 -16.31
N GLN A 89 6.72 12.38 -16.39
CA GLN A 89 6.00 13.52 -16.93
C GLN A 89 5.20 14.20 -15.81
N PRO A 90 5.58 15.42 -15.38
CA PRO A 90 4.93 16.14 -14.28
C PRO A 90 3.45 16.44 -14.53
N GLN A 91 3.04 16.53 -15.81
CA GLN A 91 1.64 16.79 -16.19
C GLN A 91 0.75 15.55 -16.12
N SER A 92 1.33 14.36 -15.99
CA SER A 92 0.59 13.11 -15.93
C SER A 92 0.36 12.67 -14.48
N TRP A 93 -0.89 12.60 -14.06
CA TRP A 93 -1.27 12.05 -12.76
C TRP A 93 -0.81 10.60 -12.56
N MET A 94 -0.76 9.82 -13.64
CA MET A 94 -0.30 8.43 -13.60
C MET A 94 1.18 8.33 -13.22
N SER A 95 2.02 9.31 -13.64
CA SER A 95 3.42 9.38 -13.23
C SER A 95 3.58 9.66 -11.74
N TRP A 96 2.73 10.46 -11.13
CA TRP A 96 2.73 10.70 -9.68
C TRP A 96 2.33 9.47 -8.90
N GLY A 97 1.38 8.68 -9.40
CA GLY A 97 0.98 7.41 -8.78
C GLY A 97 2.13 6.44 -8.61
N SER A 98 3.06 6.39 -9.57
CA SER A 98 4.25 5.52 -9.51
C SER A 98 5.17 5.83 -8.32
N PHE A 99 5.11 7.03 -7.74
CA PHE A 99 5.86 7.42 -6.54
C PHE A 99 5.03 7.29 -5.27
N PHE A 100 3.75 7.67 -5.30
CA PHE A 100 2.90 7.69 -4.11
C PHE A 100 2.61 6.28 -3.59
N ILE A 101 2.40 5.30 -4.49
CA ILE A 101 2.10 3.93 -4.12
C ILE A 101 3.30 3.26 -3.41
N PRO A 102 4.53 3.25 -3.98
CA PRO A 102 5.69 2.71 -3.30
C PRO A 102 6.03 3.45 -2.00
N LEU A 103 5.82 4.77 -1.95
CA LEU A 103 6.02 5.56 -0.74
C LEU A 103 5.08 5.09 0.38
N TYR A 104 3.79 4.95 0.09
CA TYR A 104 2.82 4.44 1.05
C TYR A 104 3.18 3.03 1.53
N LEU A 105 3.50 2.13 0.62
CA LEU A 105 3.87 0.75 0.95
C LEU A 105 5.14 0.69 1.78
N GLY A 106 6.15 1.49 1.45
CA GLY A 106 7.39 1.59 2.23
C GLY A 106 7.14 2.07 3.66
N CYS A 107 6.31 3.12 3.82
CA CYS A 107 5.90 3.61 5.13
C CYS A 107 5.09 2.56 5.91
N LEU A 108 4.15 1.87 5.25
CA LEU A 108 3.34 0.81 5.84
C LEU A 108 4.21 -0.37 6.31
N MET A 109 5.16 -0.81 5.50
CA MET A 109 6.10 -1.88 5.84
C MET A 109 6.98 -1.49 7.03
N LEU A 110 7.51 -0.26 7.05
CA LEU A 110 8.30 0.26 8.16
C LEU A 110 7.46 0.32 9.44
N TYR A 111 6.25 0.85 9.37
CA TYR A 111 5.33 0.89 10.50
C TYR A 111 5.01 -0.53 11.03
N ALA A 112 4.67 -1.45 10.14
CA ALA A 112 4.37 -2.83 10.52
C ALA A 112 5.58 -3.53 11.14
N TRP A 113 6.77 -3.33 10.58
CA TRP A 113 8.01 -3.85 11.14
C TRP A 113 8.28 -3.33 12.56
N LEU A 114 8.15 -2.02 12.78
CA LEU A 114 8.32 -1.42 14.11
C LEU A 114 7.27 -1.92 15.10
N ALA A 115 6.00 -2.04 14.67
CA ALA A 115 4.88 -2.48 15.50
C ALA A 115 5.01 -3.96 15.92
N LEU A 116 5.49 -4.84 15.01
CA LEU A 116 5.61 -6.28 15.25
C LEU A 116 6.99 -6.73 15.73
N ARG A 117 7.93 -5.82 15.90
CA ARG A 117 9.33 -6.14 16.21
C ARG A 117 9.50 -6.95 17.50
N VAL A 118 8.69 -6.67 18.53
CA VAL A 118 8.67 -7.42 19.78
C VAL A 118 8.18 -8.85 19.54
N ASP A 119 7.14 -9.01 18.73
CA ASP A 119 6.58 -10.31 18.40
C ASP A 119 7.58 -11.17 17.59
N PHE A 120 8.34 -10.54 16.70
CA PHE A 120 9.41 -11.21 15.97
C PHE A 120 10.57 -11.65 16.90
N ALA A 121 10.95 -10.80 17.85
CA ALA A 121 12.00 -11.12 18.82
C ALA A 121 11.61 -12.28 19.74
N THR A 122 10.35 -12.37 20.17
CA THR A 122 9.85 -13.49 20.97
C THR A 122 9.78 -14.79 20.18
N ARG A 123 9.34 -14.74 18.92
CA ARG A 123 9.30 -15.91 18.02
C ARG A 123 10.68 -16.37 17.58
N ALA A 124 11.67 -15.50 17.55
CA ALA A 124 13.05 -15.83 17.22
C ALA A 124 13.71 -16.79 18.21
N GLN A 125 13.15 -16.94 19.42
CA GLN A 125 13.62 -17.89 20.45
C GLN A 125 13.04 -19.30 20.25
N GLY A 126 12.03 -19.47 19.37
CA GLY A 126 11.46 -20.76 19.01
C GLY A 126 12.40 -21.60 18.13
N LYS A 127 12.12 -22.90 18.03
CA LYS A 127 12.83 -23.85 17.15
C LYS A 127 12.20 -23.95 15.75
N ASP A 128 11.52 -22.91 15.29
CA ASP A 128 10.80 -22.90 14.02
C ASP A 128 11.77 -22.77 12.84
N ARG A 129 11.39 -23.33 11.67
CA ARG A 129 12.17 -23.21 10.42
C ARG A 129 12.43 -21.76 10.01
N LEU A 130 11.55 -20.82 10.43
CA LEU A 130 11.65 -19.41 10.16
C LEU A 130 12.39 -18.61 11.25
N ALA A 131 12.97 -19.28 12.26
CA ALA A 131 13.68 -18.62 13.36
C ALA A 131 14.80 -17.67 12.86
N PHE A 132 15.46 -18.00 11.75
CA PHE A 132 16.46 -17.13 11.14
C PHE A 132 15.84 -15.78 10.66
N ALA A 133 14.71 -15.83 9.95
CA ALA A 133 14.02 -14.64 9.49
C ALA A 133 13.50 -13.79 10.68
N TYR A 134 12.97 -14.45 11.72
CA TYR A 134 12.53 -13.77 12.93
C TYR A 134 13.68 -13.12 13.70
N ARG A 135 14.87 -13.73 13.74
CA ARG A 135 16.07 -13.12 14.33
C ARG A 135 16.50 -11.88 13.56
N LEU A 136 16.43 -11.90 12.24
CA LEU A 136 16.79 -10.77 11.39
C LEU A 136 15.78 -9.61 11.59
N LEU A 137 14.48 -9.89 11.57
CA LEU A 137 13.42 -8.91 11.72
C LEU A 137 13.30 -8.37 13.17
N GLY A 138 13.62 -9.19 14.17
CA GLY A 138 13.60 -8.81 15.59
C GLY A 138 14.85 -8.09 16.08
N ARG A 139 15.86 -7.89 15.23
CA ARG A 139 17.12 -7.22 15.60
C ARG A 139 16.88 -5.80 16.11
N GLY A 140 17.46 -5.47 17.30
CA GLY A 140 17.44 -4.12 17.89
C GLY A 140 16.38 -3.91 18.98
N GLY A 141 15.75 -4.97 19.50
CA GLY A 141 14.85 -4.88 20.67
C GLY A 141 13.51 -4.17 20.39
N ALA A 142 12.78 -3.80 21.43
CA ALA A 142 11.51 -3.11 21.32
C ALA A 142 11.68 -1.71 20.69
N ALA A 143 10.85 -1.41 19.67
CA ALA A 143 10.84 -0.08 19.10
C ALA A 143 10.28 0.93 20.13
N SER A 144 10.84 2.13 20.17
CA SER A 144 10.32 3.18 21.05
C SER A 144 8.89 3.56 20.59
N ARG A 145 8.03 3.90 21.54
CA ARG A 145 6.68 4.37 21.21
C ARG A 145 6.71 5.58 20.27
N LYS A 146 7.68 6.47 20.43
CA LYS A 146 7.87 7.63 19.55
C LYS A 146 8.13 7.21 18.11
N ALA A 147 8.96 6.18 17.88
CA ALA A 147 9.24 5.64 16.55
C ALA A 147 7.99 5.03 15.90
N ILE A 148 7.18 4.29 16.66
CA ILE A 148 5.92 3.72 16.16
C ILE A 148 4.94 4.84 15.78
N VAL A 149 4.78 5.84 16.64
CA VAL A 149 3.89 6.99 16.41
C VAL A 149 4.34 7.80 15.18
N SER A 150 5.63 8.09 15.05
CA SER A 150 6.15 8.81 13.88
C SER A 150 5.95 8.01 12.58
N ALA A 151 6.26 6.71 12.59
CA ALA A 151 6.01 5.86 11.43
C ALA A 151 4.52 5.79 11.07
N ALA A 152 3.63 5.71 12.06
CA ALA A 152 2.19 5.76 11.85
C ALA A 152 1.73 7.09 11.24
N ALA A 153 2.27 8.22 11.70
CA ALA A 153 1.96 9.55 11.17
C ALA A 153 2.40 9.70 9.71
N PHE A 154 3.62 9.24 9.36
CA PHE A 154 4.09 9.23 7.98
C PHE A 154 3.25 8.30 7.09
N THR A 155 2.89 7.12 7.60
CA THR A 155 2.01 6.20 6.86
C THR A 155 0.62 6.79 6.65
N LEU A 156 0.08 7.50 7.66
CA LEU A 156 -1.22 8.18 7.56
C LEU A 156 -1.19 9.28 6.49
N LEU A 157 -0.12 10.09 6.48
CA LEU A 157 0.06 11.13 5.47
C LEU A 157 0.16 10.52 4.06
N ALA A 158 0.98 9.49 3.90
CA ALA A 158 1.11 8.78 2.63
C ALA A 158 -0.21 8.13 2.20
N ALA A 159 -0.96 7.51 3.12
CA ALA A 159 -2.28 6.95 2.87
C ALA A 159 -3.28 8.01 2.42
N PHE A 160 -3.25 9.20 3.03
CA PHE A 160 -4.09 10.31 2.64
C PHE A 160 -3.77 10.81 1.22
N VAL A 161 -2.49 10.95 0.89
CA VAL A 161 -2.04 11.33 -0.46
C VAL A 161 -2.48 10.30 -1.50
N VAL A 162 -2.30 9.00 -1.22
CA VAL A 162 -2.78 7.93 -2.12
C VAL A 162 -4.30 7.93 -2.22
N GLY A 163 -5.02 8.13 -1.11
CA GLY A 163 -6.47 8.22 -1.10
C GLY A 163 -7.01 9.37 -1.95
N LEU A 164 -6.39 10.55 -1.88
CA LEU A 164 -6.71 11.68 -2.75
C LEU A 164 -6.41 11.37 -4.22
N TYR A 165 -5.24 10.77 -4.48
CA TYR A 165 -4.82 10.38 -5.82
C TYR A 165 -5.78 9.37 -6.47
N THR A 166 -6.26 8.38 -5.71
CA THR A 166 -7.16 7.33 -6.20
C THR A 166 -8.63 7.76 -6.27
N GLY A 167 -8.99 8.85 -5.59
CA GLY A 167 -10.36 9.41 -5.57
C GLY A 167 -10.60 10.51 -6.59
N MET A 168 -9.56 10.97 -7.31
CA MET A 168 -9.66 11.92 -8.43
C MET A 168 -9.89 11.19 -9.75
#